data_2fe363ea9239d67f5e1a6fc5926124b3
#
_entry.id   2fe363ea9239d67f5e1a6fc5926124b3
#
_cell.length_a   1.000
_cell.length_b   1.000
_cell.length_c   1.000
_cell.angle_alpha   90.00
_cell.angle_beta   90.00
_cell.angle_gamma   90.00
#
_symmetry.space_group_name_H-M   'P 1'
#
loop_
_entity.id
_entity.type
_entity.pdbx_description
1 polymer ?
#
loop_
_entity_poly.entity_id
_entity_poly.type
_entity_poly.pdbx_seq_one_letter_code
_entity_poly.pdbx_strand_id
1 'polypeptide(L)' 'QTDKKHIKQLQRELNRKDKALAETAALLVLRKKLEAFWETDNEDD' A
#
# COMPACT_ATOMS: atom_id res chain seq x y z
N GLN A 1 -13.67 25.56 17.43
CA GLN A 1 -14.33 24.57 18.09
C GLN A 1 -14.62 23.42 17.25
N THR A 2 -15.51 23.55 16.34
CA THR A 2 -15.72 22.49 15.40
C THR A 2 -14.45 22.18 14.67
N ASP A 3 -13.53 23.12 14.61
CA ASP A 3 -12.30 22.96 13.86
C ASP A 3 -11.42 21.86 14.42
N LYS A 4 -11.30 21.81 15.73
CA LYS A 4 -10.43 20.81 16.35
C LYS A 4 -10.96 19.40 16.11
N LYS A 5 -12.26 19.23 16.26
CA LYS A 5 -12.84 17.92 16.00
C LYS A 5 -12.70 17.53 14.54
N HIS A 6 -12.89 18.50 13.68
CA HIS A 6 -12.79 18.24 12.26
C HIS A 6 -11.37 17.84 11.88
N ILE A 7 -10.40 18.51 12.45
CA ILE A 7 -9.01 18.20 12.17
C ILE A 7 -8.67 16.80 12.64
N LYS A 8 -9.14 16.43 13.82
CA LYS A 8 -8.88 15.09 14.33
C LYS A 8 -9.48 14.02 13.43
N GLN A 9 -10.70 14.27 12.95
CA GLN A 9 -11.34 13.33 12.06
C GLN A 9 -10.56 13.20 10.76
N LEU A 10 -10.13 14.32 10.22
CA LEU A 10 -9.35 14.30 8.99
C LEU A 10 -8.03 13.57 9.17
N GLN A 11 -7.39 13.76 10.30
CA GLN A 11 -6.14 13.08 10.58
C GLN A 11 -6.34 11.58 10.67
N ARG A 12 -7.42 11.16 11.31
CA ARG A 12 -7.72 9.73 11.39
C ARG A 12 -7.95 9.14 10.03
N GLU A 13 -8.72 9.83 9.21
CA GLU A 13 -9.00 9.35 7.87
C GLU A 13 -7.74 9.30 7.03
N LEU A 14 -6.89 10.31 7.19
CA LEU A 14 -5.65 10.34 6.44
C LEU A 14 -4.75 9.19 6.86
N ASN A 15 -4.64 8.96 8.15
CA ASN A 15 -3.81 7.86 8.64
C ASN A 15 -4.31 6.53 8.12
N ARG A 16 -5.62 6.34 8.13
CA ARG A 16 -6.19 5.08 7.66
C ARG A 16 -5.94 4.88 6.18
N LYS A 17 -6.10 5.95 5.41
CA LYS A 17 -5.87 5.85 3.97
C LYS A 17 -4.40 5.67 3.66
N ASP A 18 -3.53 6.34 4.41
CA ASP A 18 -2.10 6.15 4.23
C ASP A 18 -1.71 4.71 4.51
N LYS A 19 -2.26 4.14 5.55
CA LYS A 19 -1.96 2.76 5.89
C LYS A 19 -2.42 1.81 4.79
N ALA A 20 -3.61 2.06 4.27
CA ALA A 20 -4.12 1.21 3.20
C ALA A 20 -3.26 1.33 1.95
N LEU A 21 -2.82 2.53 1.63
CA LEU A 21 -1.95 2.74 0.49
C LEU A 21 -0.61 2.04 0.68
N ALA A 22 -0.06 2.13 1.88
CA ALA A 22 1.22 1.49 2.16
C ALA A 22 1.10 -0.02 2.02
N GLU A 23 0.01 -0.59 2.50
CA GLU A 23 -0.20 -2.02 2.36
C GLU A 23 -0.34 -2.42 0.91
N THR A 24 -1.05 -1.62 0.14
CA THR A 24 -1.21 -1.91 -1.28
C THR A 24 0.12 -1.80 -2.00
N ALA A 25 0.92 -0.81 -1.65
CA ALA A 25 2.24 -0.66 -2.26
C ALA A 25 3.12 -1.85 -1.95
N ALA A 26 3.05 -2.35 -0.73
CA ALA A 26 3.83 -3.53 -0.36
C ALA A 26 3.39 -4.74 -1.16
N LEU A 27 2.09 -4.88 -1.39
CA LEU A 27 1.60 -5.98 -2.20
C LEU A 27 2.08 -5.87 -3.64
N LEU A 28 2.14 -4.66 -4.17
CA LEU A 28 2.63 -4.46 -5.52
C LEU A 28 4.10 -4.84 -5.64
N VAL A 29 4.89 -4.49 -4.63
CA VAL A 29 6.29 -4.86 -4.63
C VAL A 29 6.44 -6.37 -4.61
N LEU A 30 5.65 -7.02 -3.77
CA LEU A 30 5.67 -8.48 -3.72
C LEU A 30 5.28 -9.09 -5.04
N ARG A 31 4.28 -8.54 -5.68
CA ARG A 31 3.84 -9.06 -6.97
C ARG A 31 4.95 -8.95 -8.00
N LYS A 32 5.64 -7.82 -8.00
CA LYS A 32 6.75 -7.65 -8.93
C LYS A 32 7.84 -8.68 -8.70
N LYS A 33 8.13 -8.95 -7.45
CA LYS A 33 9.14 -9.94 -7.12
C LYS A 33 8.71 -11.31 -7.57
N LEU A 34 7.45 -11.63 -7.38
CA LEU A 34 6.94 -12.93 -7.83
C LEU A 34 7.00 -13.05 -9.34
N GLU A 35 6.66 -11.99 -10.04
CA GLU A 35 6.70 -12.01 -11.49
C GLU A 35 8.12 -12.22 -12.00
N ALA A 36 9.07 -11.55 -11.37
CA ALA A 36 10.46 -11.73 -11.75
C ALA A 36 10.90 -13.16 -11.50
N PHE A 37 10.46 -13.74 -10.40
CA PHE A 37 10.79 -15.13 -10.09
C PHE A 37 10.20 -16.07 -11.12
N TRP A 38 8.97 -15.84 -11.51
CA TRP A 38 8.30 -16.67 -12.50
C TRP A 38 8.96 -16.56 -13.86
N GLU A 39 9.37 -15.35 -14.22
CA GLU A 39 10.06 -15.16 -15.50
C GLU A 39 11.36 -15.92 -15.54
N THR A 40 12.11 -15.88 -14.46
CA THR A 40 13.34 -16.64 -14.37
C THR A 40 13.08 -18.14 -14.54
N ASP A 41 12.01 -18.60 -13.91
CA ASP A 41 11.62 -20.01 -14.02
C ASP A 41 11.30 -20.35 -15.46
N ASN A 42 10.58 -19.49 -16.14
CA ASN A 42 10.21 -19.73 -17.52
C ASN A 42 11.43 -19.77 -18.42
N GLU A 43 12.40 -18.93 -18.15
CA GLU A 43 13.60 -18.89 -18.98
C GLU A 43 14.38 -20.19 -18.90
N ASP A 44 14.33 -20.82 -17.76
CA ASP A 44 15.05 -22.09 -17.61
C ASP A 44 14.51 -23.16 -18.51
N ASP A 45 13.22 -23.06 -18.80
CA ASP A 45 12.64 -24.01 -19.74
C ASP A 45 13.20 -23.83 -21.12
#